data_58c816a76441ff0728131e86b96b28f5
#
_entry.id   58c816a76441ff0728131e86b96b28f5
#
_cell.length_a   1.000
_cell.length_b   1.000
_cell.length_c   1.000
_cell.angle_alpha   90.00
_cell.angle_beta   90.00
_cell.angle_gamma   90.00
#
_symmetry.space_group_name_H-M   'P 1'
#
loop_
_entity.id
_entity.type
_entity.pdbx_description
1 polymer ?
#
loop_
_entity_poly.entity_id
_entity_poly.type
_entity_poly.pdbx_seq_one_letter_code
_entity_poly.pdbx_strand_id
1 'polypeptide(L)'
;MSAVQRGAIDGVALATSLVLAPLDAWDRLGSVFESRSSLQEEVLRLQQENRVLKGQSQRLGSLLAENARYKALLNSARDIGDDLIAARITSLSPDPARHIVVLDKGVNDGVADGQPVLGAEGLIGQVTSSGNRNSRVVLITDSAHALPVQVNRSGLRAIAEGSGSIDRLIIRHLPATTDIRVGDLLVTSGLGGRFPHGYPVARITEVLIVEGDAFATVFAAPSSLLDRGRYVLVVMWGDRQREGAP
;
A
#
# COMPACT_ATOMS: atom_id res chain seq x y z
N MET A 1 28.55 13.40 -100.35
CA MET A 1 28.69 14.22 -99.17
C MET A 1 27.43 14.03 -98.24
N SER A 2 27.31 12.94 -97.49
CA SER A 2 26.15 12.85 -96.58
C SER A 2 26.21 11.71 -95.54
N ALA A 3 27.28 10.95 -95.44
CA ALA A 3 27.32 9.83 -94.42
C ALA A 3 28.17 10.12 -93.17
N VAL A 4 29.06 11.11 -93.20
CA VAL A 4 30.03 11.39 -92.11
C VAL A 4 29.45 12.34 -91.09
N GLN A 5 28.41 13.13 -91.43
CA GLN A 5 27.83 14.14 -90.52
C GLN A 5 26.77 13.58 -89.57
N ARG A 6 26.21 12.36 -89.79
CA ARG A 6 25.21 11.76 -88.87
C ARG A 6 25.84 11.01 -87.70
N GLY A 7 27.06 10.53 -87.86
CA GLY A 7 27.75 9.78 -86.84
C GLY A 7 28.32 10.62 -85.70
N ALA A 8 28.52 11.96 -85.90
CA ALA A 8 29.10 12.82 -84.93
C ALA A 8 28.04 13.39 -83.91
N ILE A 9 26.77 13.45 -84.30
CA ILE A 9 25.70 13.99 -83.43
C ILE A 9 25.23 12.90 -82.46
N ASP A 10 25.20 11.63 -82.86
CA ASP A 10 24.77 10.53 -81.95
C ASP A 10 25.87 10.16 -80.94
N GLY A 11 27.14 10.36 -81.23
CA GLY A 11 28.25 10.14 -80.31
C GLY A 11 28.26 11.20 -79.12
N VAL A 12 27.87 12.39 -79.38
CA VAL A 12 27.85 13.42 -78.36
C VAL A 12 26.64 13.27 -77.41
N ALA A 13 25.49 12.81 -77.90
CA ALA A 13 24.32 12.53 -77.10
C ALA A 13 24.50 11.34 -76.13
N LEU A 14 25.24 10.32 -76.54
CA LEU A 14 25.61 9.16 -75.73
C LEU A 14 26.66 9.50 -74.66
N ALA A 15 27.62 10.39 -74.97
CA ALA A 15 28.62 10.81 -73.98
C ALA A 15 28.08 11.71 -72.89
N THR A 16 27.09 12.57 -73.18
CA THR A 16 26.44 13.43 -72.16
C THR A 16 25.52 12.68 -71.26
N SER A 17 24.86 11.61 -71.68
CA SER A 17 23.99 10.78 -70.85
C SER A 17 24.76 9.89 -69.84
N LEU A 18 26.00 9.54 -70.14
CA LEU A 18 26.85 8.71 -69.29
C LEU A 18 27.56 9.51 -68.18
N VAL A 19 27.71 10.85 -68.32
CA VAL A 19 28.38 11.68 -67.33
C VAL A 19 27.41 12.23 -66.28
N LEU A 20 26.11 12.36 -66.61
CA LEU A 20 25.08 12.89 -65.66
C LEU A 20 24.39 11.82 -64.84
N ALA A 21 24.48 10.55 -65.21
CA ALA A 21 23.83 9.43 -64.47
C ALA A 21 24.36 9.20 -63.05
N PRO A 22 25.62 9.44 -62.66
CA PRO A 22 26.07 9.22 -61.29
C PRO A 22 25.62 10.28 -60.31
N LEU A 23 25.30 11.52 -60.72
CA LEU A 23 24.91 12.60 -59.81
C LEU A 23 23.52 12.38 -59.25
N ASP A 24 22.55 11.95 -60.03
CA ASP A 24 21.19 11.62 -59.55
C ASP A 24 21.15 10.41 -58.63
N ALA A 25 22.11 9.50 -58.78
CA ALA A 25 22.23 8.32 -57.89
C ALA A 25 22.77 8.69 -56.49
N TRP A 26 23.70 9.67 -56.44
CA TRP A 26 24.25 10.16 -55.19
C TRP A 26 23.22 10.96 -54.40
N ASP A 27 22.38 11.78 -55.02
CA ASP A 27 21.30 12.53 -54.37
C ASP A 27 20.22 11.59 -53.84
N ARG A 28 19.89 10.54 -54.55
CA ARG A 28 18.92 9.51 -54.09
C ARG A 28 19.48 8.66 -52.94
N LEU A 29 20.76 8.37 -52.92
CA LEU A 29 21.40 7.66 -51.82
C LEU A 29 21.48 8.57 -50.56
N GLY A 30 21.81 9.86 -50.71
CA GLY A 30 21.81 10.81 -49.62
C GLY A 30 20.48 10.95 -48.96
N SER A 31 19.40 11.10 -49.71
CA SER A 31 18.04 11.24 -49.18
C SER A 31 17.53 9.99 -48.45
N VAL A 32 17.96 8.80 -48.82
CA VAL A 32 17.61 7.55 -48.13
C VAL A 32 18.37 7.40 -46.81
N PHE A 33 19.63 7.88 -46.75
CA PHE A 33 20.39 7.87 -45.50
C PHE A 33 19.90 8.94 -44.50
N GLU A 34 19.58 10.15 -44.95
CA GLU A 34 18.94 11.18 -44.13
C GLU A 34 17.57 10.76 -43.60
N SER A 35 16.78 10.08 -44.43
CA SER A 35 15.46 9.54 -44.03
C SER A 35 15.56 8.45 -42.97
N ARG A 36 16.62 7.61 -43.03
CA ARG A 36 16.82 6.57 -42.01
C ARG A 36 17.32 7.12 -40.68
N SER A 37 18.21 8.11 -40.67
CA SER A 37 18.70 8.73 -39.45
C SER A 37 17.58 9.52 -38.73
N SER A 38 16.78 10.26 -39.49
CA SER A 38 15.63 11.01 -38.92
C SER A 38 14.55 10.09 -38.35
N LEU A 39 14.28 8.94 -39.00
CA LEU A 39 13.37 7.91 -38.48
C LEU A 39 13.90 7.26 -37.19
N GLN A 40 15.21 7.02 -37.10
CA GLN A 40 15.82 6.49 -35.88
C GLN A 40 15.77 7.49 -34.73
N GLU A 41 16.03 8.76 -34.98
CA GLU A 41 15.87 9.82 -33.98
C GLU A 41 14.43 9.96 -33.51
N GLU A 42 13.47 9.90 -34.43
CA GLU A 42 12.05 9.95 -34.10
C GLU A 42 11.63 8.75 -33.24
N VAL A 43 12.09 7.52 -33.58
CA VAL A 43 11.83 6.31 -32.77
C VAL A 43 12.41 6.46 -31.36
N LEU A 44 13.64 6.97 -31.22
CA LEU A 44 14.26 7.21 -29.92
C LEU A 44 13.50 8.26 -29.12
N ARG A 45 13.09 9.34 -29.75
CA ARG A 45 12.27 10.40 -29.15
C ARG A 45 10.93 9.84 -28.65
N LEU A 46 10.21 9.13 -29.50
CA LEU A 46 8.92 8.51 -29.15
C LEU A 46 9.06 7.46 -28.04
N GLN A 47 10.14 6.69 -28.06
CA GLN A 47 10.42 5.74 -26.97
C GLN A 47 10.68 6.47 -25.64
N GLN A 48 11.40 7.58 -25.67
CA GLN A 48 11.68 8.38 -24.48
C GLN A 48 10.40 9.02 -23.94
N GLU A 49 9.59 9.60 -24.83
CA GLU A 49 8.28 10.16 -24.49
C GLU A 49 7.35 9.08 -23.90
N ASN A 50 7.31 7.89 -24.48
CA ASN A 50 6.53 6.77 -23.98
C ASN A 50 6.99 6.33 -22.58
N ARG A 51 8.30 6.34 -22.29
CA ARG A 51 8.84 6.03 -20.96
C ARG A 51 8.39 7.09 -19.93
N VAL A 52 8.46 8.37 -20.30
CA VAL A 52 8.00 9.48 -19.43
C VAL A 52 6.50 9.36 -19.16
N LEU A 53 5.69 9.15 -20.20
CA LEU A 53 4.23 9.00 -20.08
C LEU A 53 3.85 7.77 -19.22
N LYS A 54 4.56 6.63 -19.41
CA LYS A 54 4.37 5.46 -18.54
C LYS A 54 4.71 5.75 -17.08
N GLY A 55 5.80 6.47 -16.82
CA GLY A 55 6.16 6.90 -15.46
C GLY A 55 5.09 7.80 -14.83
N GLN A 56 4.56 8.75 -15.59
CA GLN A 56 3.47 9.63 -15.13
C GLN A 56 2.18 8.84 -14.86
N SER A 57 1.82 7.90 -15.74
CA SER A 57 0.66 7.04 -15.57
C SER A 57 0.76 6.16 -14.32
N GLN A 58 1.94 5.57 -14.06
CA GLN A 58 2.19 4.81 -12.84
C GLN A 58 2.08 5.67 -11.59
N ARG A 59 2.61 6.90 -11.63
CA ARG A 59 2.49 7.87 -10.53
C ARG A 59 1.05 8.28 -10.28
N LEU A 60 0.28 8.53 -11.34
CA LEU A 60 -1.14 8.83 -11.24
C LEU A 60 -1.91 7.65 -10.60
N GLY A 61 -1.64 6.42 -11.04
CA GLY A 61 -2.23 5.22 -10.44
C GLY A 61 -1.93 5.10 -8.94
N SER A 62 -0.69 5.37 -8.52
CA SER A 62 -0.33 5.35 -7.09
C SER A 62 -1.04 6.43 -6.28
N LEU A 63 -1.16 7.66 -6.82
CA LEU A 63 -1.86 8.76 -6.16
C LEU A 63 -3.38 8.51 -6.05
N LEU A 64 -4.00 7.89 -7.06
CA LEU A 64 -5.41 7.52 -7.00
C LEU A 64 -5.66 6.43 -5.95
N ALA A 65 -4.79 5.42 -5.87
CA ALA A 65 -4.86 4.40 -4.83
C ALA A 65 -4.66 4.98 -3.43
N GLU A 66 -3.72 5.92 -3.27
CA GLU A 66 -3.50 6.64 -2.03
C GLU A 66 -4.72 7.47 -1.62
N ASN A 67 -5.32 8.22 -2.56
CA ASN A 67 -6.54 9.00 -2.31
C ASN A 67 -7.71 8.11 -1.90
N ALA A 68 -7.88 6.94 -2.54
CA ALA A 68 -8.90 5.97 -2.15
C ALA A 68 -8.71 5.47 -0.72
N ARG A 69 -7.45 5.20 -0.30
CA ARG A 69 -7.13 4.84 1.09
C ARG A 69 -7.44 5.95 2.08
N TYR A 70 -7.10 7.21 1.75
CA TYR A 70 -7.47 8.35 2.60
C TYR A 70 -8.97 8.49 2.78
N LYS A 71 -9.74 8.33 1.70
CA LYS A 71 -11.21 8.38 1.77
C LYS A 71 -11.76 7.24 2.64
N ALA A 72 -11.20 6.03 2.54
CA ALA A 72 -11.59 4.91 3.39
C ALA A 72 -11.29 5.20 4.87
N LEU A 73 -10.11 5.73 5.19
CA LEU A 73 -9.75 6.16 6.56
C LEU A 73 -10.72 7.21 7.10
N LEU A 74 -11.00 8.27 6.32
CA LEU A 74 -11.91 9.35 6.74
C LEU A 74 -13.35 8.86 6.91
N ASN A 75 -13.81 7.92 6.09
CA ASN A 75 -15.14 7.33 6.25
C ASN A 75 -15.21 6.46 7.52
N SER A 76 -14.18 5.66 7.81
CA SER A 76 -14.09 4.92 9.09
C SER A 76 -14.10 5.85 10.30
N ALA A 77 -13.53 7.04 10.16
CA ALA A 77 -13.49 8.06 11.21
C ALA A 77 -14.87 8.68 11.50
N ARG A 78 -15.71 8.86 10.46
CA ARG A 78 -17.03 9.51 10.59
C ARG A 78 -18.04 8.71 11.42
N ASP A 79 -17.95 7.39 11.36
CA ASP A 79 -18.85 6.48 12.07
C ASP A 79 -18.55 6.38 13.58
N ILE A 80 -17.43 6.94 14.03
CA ILE A 80 -16.88 6.68 15.36
C ILE A 80 -17.12 7.84 16.33
N GLY A 81 -17.33 9.07 15.84
CA GLY A 81 -17.61 10.23 16.70
C GLY A 81 -16.49 10.61 17.67
N ASP A 82 -15.31 10.01 17.55
CA ASP A 82 -14.14 10.29 18.38
C ASP A 82 -13.22 11.33 17.72
N ASP A 83 -12.49 12.08 18.53
CA ASP A 83 -11.44 12.96 18.04
C ASP A 83 -10.27 12.11 17.53
N LEU A 84 -9.84 12.35 16.29
CA LEU A 84 -8.86 11.54 15.60
C LEU A 84 -7.70 12.39 15.11
N ILE A 85 -6.48 11.88 15.27
CA ILE A 85 -5.26 12.48 14.74
C ILE A 85 -4.77 11.64 13.57
N ALA A 86 -4.73 12.23 12.38
CA ALA A 86 -4.11 11.57 11.23
C ALA A 86 -2.58 11.62 11.36
N ALA A 87 -1.95 10.45 11.27
CA ALA A 87 -0.51 10.30 11.37
C ALA A 87 0.02 9.44 10.22
N ARG A 88 1.29 9.64 9.87
CA ARG A 88 1.98 8.86 8.86
C ARG A 88 2.99 7.92 9.52
N ILE A 89 3.05 6.68 9.05
CA ILE A 89 4.09 5.73 9.43
C ILE A 89 5.40 6.15 8.76
N THR A 90 6.42 6.45 9.56
CA THR A 90 7.74 6.88 9.09
C THR A 90 8.77 5.77 9.10
N SER A 91 8.62 4.78 9.96
CA SER A 91 9.53 3.66 10.10
C SER A 91 8.81 2.42 10.62
N LEU A 92 9.30 1.25 10.21
CA LEU A 92 8.93 -0.06 10.73
C LEU A 92 10.16 -0.64 11.44
N SER A 93 9.99 -1.33 12.57
CA SER A 93 11.07 -2.03 13.24
C SER A 93 11.74 -3.04 12.32
N PRO A 94 13.08 -3.09 12.23
CA PRO A 94 13.78 -4.10 11.46
C PRO A 94 13.77 -5.48 12.14
N ASP A 95 13.40 -5.56 13.41
CA ASP A 95 13.30 -6.82 14.16
C ASP A 95 12.03 -7.58 13.77
N PRO A 96 12.13 -8.75 13.12
CA PRO A 96 10.98 -9.53 12.70
C PRO A 96 10.13 -10.07 13.86
N ALA A 97 10.68 -10.12 15.09
CA ALA A 97 9.95 -10.54 16.28
C ALA A 97 9.17 -9.39 16.95
N ARG A 98 9.47 -8.15 16.60
CA ARG A 98 8.90 -6.95 17.20
C ARG A 98 8.18 -6.13 16.14
N HIS A 99 6.88 -6.18 16.16
CA HIS A 99 6.03 -5.44 15.25
C HIS A 99 5.75 -4.04 15.78
N ILE A 100 6.73 -3.14 15.62
CA ILE A 100 6.65 -1.76 16.09
C ILE A 100 6.76 -0.81 14.89
N VAL A 101 5.89 0.20 14.84
CA VAL A 101 5.95 1.29 13.87
C VAL A 101 6.15 2.62 14.57
N VAL A 102 6.76 3.58 13.86
CA VAL A 102 6.94 4.96 14.33
C VAL A 102 6.04 5.87 13.50
N LEU A 103 5.30 6.75 14.19
CA LEU A 103 4.47 7.78 13.59
C LEU A 103 5.16 9.15 13.62
N ASP A 104 4.80 10.03 12.67
CA ASP A 104 5.25 11.43 12.59
C ASP A 104 4.44 12.39 13.47
N LYS A 105 3.72 11.86 14.46
CA LYS A 105 2.91 12.58 15.42
C LYS A 105 3.31 12.19 16.84
N GLY A 106 3.33 13.17 17.74
CA GLY A 106 3.73 12.98 19.13
C GLY A 106 2.91 13.82 20.11
N VAL A 107 3.45 14.02 21.29
CA VAL A 107 2.79 14.79 22.39
C VAL A 107 2.38 16.19 21.93
N ASN A 108 3.20 16.86 21.11
CA ASN A 108 2.88 18.20 20.59
C ASN A 108 1.64 18.21 19.67
N ASP A 109 1.28 17.04 19.12
CA ASP A 109 0.10 16.86 18.26
C ASP A 109 -1.10 16.27 19.06
N GLY A 110 -0.96 16.02 20.37
CA GLY A 110 -1.99 15.43 21.22
C GLY A 110 -1.93 13.89 21.31
N VAL A 111 -0.85 13.25 20.81
CA VAL A 111 -0.68 11.81 20.94
C VAL A 111 -0.18 11.47 22.35
N ALA A 112 -0.85 10.52 22.99
CA ALA A 112 -0.52 10.03 24.34
C ALA A 112 -0.34 8.50 24.34
N ASP A 113 0.38 8.00 25.34
CA ASP A 113 0.58 6.58 25.56
C ASP A 113 -0.75 5.87 25.85
N GLY A 114 -0.93 4.70 25.26
CA GLY A 114 -2.14 3.90 25.41
C GLY A 114 -3.23 4.17 24.37
N GLN A 115 -3.11 5.20 23.54
CA GLN A 115 -4.10 5.52 22.52
C GLN A 115 -4.15 4.43 21.43
N PRO A 116 -5.36 4.00 21.01
CA PRO A 116 -5.52 3.06 19.90
C PRO A 116 -5.14 3.70 18.56
N VAL A 117 -4.64 2.87 17.65
CA VAL A 117 -4.28 3.28 16.30
C VAL A 117 -5.04 2.45 15.28
N LEU A 118 -5.76 3.13 14.39
CA LEU A 118 -6.64 2.54 13.38
C LEU A 118 -6.02 2.64 11.99
N GLY A 119 -6.21 1.59 11.21
CA GLY A 119 -6.07 1.59 9.76
C GLY A 119 -7.41 1.77 9.05
N ALA A 120 -7.42 1.59 7.74
CA ALA A 120 -8.62 1.73 6.92
C ALA A 120 -9.73 0.70 7.25
N GLU A 121 -9.36 -0.48 7.71
CA GLU A 121 -10.26 -1.62 7.88
C GLU A 121 -10.39 -2.08 9.34
N GLY A 122 -9.74 -1.39 10.29
CA GLY A 122 -9.82 -1.73 11.72
C GLY A 122 -8.56 -1.37 12.51
N LEU A 123 -8.49 -1.90 13.72
CA LEU A 123 -7.39 -1.68 14.66
C LEU A 123 -6.09 -2.26 14.13
N ILE A 124 -5.01 -1.47 14.22
CA ILE A 124 -3.66 -1.93 13.87
C ILE A 124 -2.72 -2.02 15.05
N GLY A 125 -2.95 -1.26 16.11
CA GLY A 125 -2.05 -1.27 17.26
C GLY A 125 -2.43 -0.27 18.34
N GLN A 126 -1.47 -0.03 19.23
CA GLN A 126 -1.59 0.89 20.37
C GLN A 126 -0.29 1.68 20.54
N VAL A 127 -0.39 2.97 20.86
CA VAL A 127 0.75 3.80 21.20
C VAL A 127 1.38 3.30 22.50
N THR A 128 2.67 3.00 22.47
CA THR A 128 3.43 2.51 23.64
C THR A 128 4.32 3.58 24.25
N SER A 129 4.76 4.54 23.44
CA SER A 129 5.52 5.69 23.93
C SER A 129 5.39 6.87 22.99
N SER A 130 5.18 8.04 23.56
CA SER A 130 5.03 9.31 22.83
C SER A 130 6.21 10.22 23.14
N GLY A 131 6.99 10.56 22.08
CA GLY A 131 7.97 11.64 22.12
C GLY A 131 7.34 12.97 21.70
N ASN A 132 8.13 14.04 21.66
CA ASN A 132 7.62 15.37 21.33
C ASN A 132 6.97 15.45 19.92
N ARG A 133 7.58 14.82 18.91
CA ARG A 133 7.18 14.89 17.49
C ARG A 133 6.93 13.53 16.85
N ASN A 134 7.14 12.46 17.56
CA ASN A 134 6.95 11.11 17.07
C ASN A 134 6.37 10.23 18.16
N SER A 135 5.79 9.11 17.78
CA SER A 135 5.31 8.10 18.72
C SER A 135 5.60 6.70 18.20
N ARG A 136 5.73 5.76 19.14
CA ARG A 136 5.90 4.34 18.85
C ARG A 136 4.59 3.62 19.07
N VAL A 137 4.23 2.77 18.11
CA VAL A 137 3.02 1.96 18.14
C VAL A 137 3.42 0.50 18.06
N VAL A 138 2.96 -0.29 19.00
CA VAL A 138 3.04 -1.75 18.92
C VAL A 138 1.83 -2.24 18.11
N LEU A 139 2.08 -3.10 17.12
CA LEU A 139 1.01 -3.68 16.31
C LEU A 139 0.32 -4.82 17.07
N ILE A 140 -0.95 -5.07 16.73
CA ILE A 140 -1.73 -6.15 17.38
C ILE A 140 -1.13 -7.55 17.18
N THR A 141 -0.26 -7.72 16.19
CA THR A 141 0.41 -8.99 15.86
C THR A 141 1.74 -9.20 16.57
N ASP A 142 2.26 -8.19 17.31
CA ASP A 142 3.46 -8.32 18.13
C ASP A 142 3.20 -9.37 19.23
N SER A 143 4.15 -10.29 19.43
CA SER A 143 4.01 -11.39 20.41
C SER A 143 3.87 -10.93 21.86
N ALA A 144 4.26 -9.69 22.18
CA ALA A 144 4.07 -9.09 23.49
C ALA A 144 2.76 -8.32 23.64
N HIS A 145 1.92 -8.26 22.58
CA HIS A 145 0.67 -7.53 22.60
C HIS A 145 -0.52 -8.46 22.78
N ALA A 146 -1.43 -8.07 23.66
CA ALA A 146 -2.70 -8.74 23.90
C ALA A 146 -3.81 -7.71 24.08
N LEU A 147 -4.97 -7.98 23.50
CA LEU A 147 -6.13 -7.08 23.58
C LEU A 147 -7.44 -7.86 23.83
N PRO A 148 -8.35 -7.26 24.63
CA PRO A 148 -9.66 -7.83 24.86
C PRO A 148 -10.56 -7.62 23.63
N VAL A 149 -11.07 -8.71 23.10
CA VAL A 149 -11.96 -8.73 21.93
C VAL A 149 -13.29 -9.39 22.28
N GLN A 150 -14.28 -9.20 21.42
CA GLN A 150 -15.49 -10.01 21.43
C GLN A 150 -15.85 -10.44 20.01
N VAL A 151 -16.49 -11.59 19.90
CA VAL A 151 -17.08 -12.07 18.65
C VAL A 151 -18.31 -11.21 18.36
N ASN A 152 -18.33 -10.51 17.24
CA ASN A 152 -19.42 -9.58 16.89
C ASN A 152 -20.79 -10.29 16.80
N ARG A 153 -20.83 -11.53 16.35
CA ARG A 153 -22.07 -12.33 16.19
C ARG A 153 -22.65 -12.81 17.51
N SER A 154 -21.80 -13.38 18.39
CA SER A 154 -22.27 -14.05 19.62
C SER A 154 -22.08 -13.22 20.89
N GLY A 155 -21.33 -12.11 20.83
CA GLY A 155 -20.95 -11.32 21.99
C GLY A 155 -19.94 -12.01 22.91
N LEU A 156 -19.41 -13.16 22.52
CA LEU A 156 -18.42 -13.90 23.29
C LEU A 156 -17.16 -13.08 23.46
N ARG A 157 -16.68 -12.94 24.69
CA ARG A 157 -15.46 -12.20 25.01
C ARG A 157 -14.26 -13.14 25.07
N ALA A 158 -13.14 -12.65 24.56
CA ALA A 158 -11.87 -13.37 24.52
C ALA A 158 -10.70 -12.40 24.59
N ILE A 159 -9.49 -12.93 24.70
CA ILE A 159 -8.25 -12.17 24.54
C ILE A 159 -7.58 -12.63 23.25
N ALA A 160 -7.34 -11.69 22.35
CA ALA A 160 -6.53 -11.92 21.18
C ALA A 160 -5.08 -11.54 21.49
N GLU A 161 -4.15 -12.42 21.15
CA GLU A 161 -2.72 -12.27 21.35
C GLU A 161 -2.03 -12.21 19.99
N GLY A 162 -0.99 -11.38 19.88
CA GLY A 162 -0.12 -11.40 18.71
C GLY A 162 0.67 -12.70 18.62
N SER A 163 0.74 -13.26 17.43
CA SER A 163 1.48 -14.51 17.20
C SER A 163 2.97 -14.31 16.90
N GLY A 164 3.42 -13.05 16.67
CA GLY A 164 4.72 -12.76 16.09
C GLY A 164 4.76 -12.94 14.56
N SER A 165 3.62 -13.26 13.92
CA SER A 165 3.46 -13.25 12.47
C SER A 165 2.51 -12.11 12.08
N ILE A 166 2.86 -11.32 11.06
CA ILE A 166 2.15 -10.09 10.70
C ILE A 166 0.70 -10.33 10.25
N ASP A 167 0.39 -11.52 9.82
CA ASP A 167 -0.88 -11.95 9.25
C ASP A 167 -1.76 -12.76 10.20
N ARG A 168 -1.34 -12.97 11.47
CA ARG A 168 -2.00 -13.90 12.37
C ARG A 168 -2.09 -13.41 13.81
N LEU A 169 -3.27 -13.59 14.40
CA LEU A 169 -3.52 -13.50 15.84
C LEU A 169 -3.90 -14.88 16.38
N ILE A 170 -3.69 -15.09 17.69
CA ILE A 170 -4.05 -16.30 18.38
C ILE A 170 -5.01 -15.97 19.52
N ILE A 171 -6.08 -16.73 19.66
CA ILE A 171 -7.00 -16.67 20.77
C ILE A 171 -6.92 -18.00 21.49
N ARG A 172 -6.49 -17.97 22.76
CA ARG A 172 -6.28 -19.15 23.56
C ARG A 172 -7.32 -19.25 24.69
N HIS A 173 -7.35 -20.38 25.37
CA HIS A 173 -8.15 -20.61 26.58
C HIS A 173 -9.67 -20.42 26.36
N LEU A 174 -10.14 -20.67 25.13
CA LEU A 174 -11.58 -20.74 24.87
C LEU A 174 -12.10 -22.12 25.16
N PRO A 175 -13.14 -22.30 25.98
CA PRO A 175 -13.78 -23.62 26.19
C PRO A 175 -14.15 -24.24 24.84
N ALA A 176 -13.87 -25.53 24.65
CA ALA A 176 -14.16 -26.25 23.40
C ALA A 176 -15.64 -26.23 22.98
N THR A 177 -16.54 -25.97 23.95
CA THR A 177 -18.00 -25.87 23.72
C THR A 177 -18.45 -24.48 23.27
N THR A 178 -17.55 -23.56 23.08
CA THR A 178 -17.86 -22.16 22.79
C THR A 178 -18.39 -21.96 21.36
N ASP A 179 -19.47 -21.17 21.18
CA ASP A 179 -19.99 -20.83 19.83
C ASP A 179 -19.11 -19.81 19.13
N ILE A 180 -18.06 -20.32 18.50
CA ILE A 180 -17.12 -19.57 17.68
C ILE A 180 -16.93 -20.28 16.34
N ARG A 181 -16.90 -19.56 15.23
CA ARG A 181 -16.87 -20.13 13.87
C ARG A 181 -15.86 -19.44 12.98
N VAL A 182 -15.31 -20.16 12.03
CA VAL A 182 -14.53 -19.59 10.94
C VAL A 182 -15.38 -18.55 10.21
N GLY A 183 -14.79 -17.37 9.94
CA GLY A 183 -15.45 -16.23 9.35
C GLY A 183 -16.04 -15.22 10.34
N ASP A 184 -16.14 -15.56 11.63
CA ASP A 184 -16.59 -14.61 12.66
C ASP A 184 -15.65 -13.40 12.74
N LEU A 185 -16.24 -12.20 12.86
CA LEU A 185 -15.51 -10.96 13.07
C LEU A 185 -15.26 -10.76 14.57
N LEU A 186 -14.01 -10.52 14.92
CA LEU A 186 -13.60 -10.06 16.23
C LEU A 186 -13.55 -8.54 16.25
N VAL A 187 -14.17 -7.92 17.24
CA VAL A 187 -14.15 -6.48 17.48
C VAL A 187 -13.60 -6.20 18.88
N THR A 188 -13.13 -4.97 19.12
CA THR A 188 -12.71 -4.56 20.47
C THR A 188 -13.88 -4.65 21.44
N SER A 189 -13.66 -5.22 22.62
CA SER A 189 -14.72 -5.42 23.61
C SER A 189 -15.01 -4.20 24.48
N GLY A 190 -14.14 -3.16 24.46
CA GLY A 190 -14.22 -2.02 25.37
C GLY A 190 -13.80 -2.32 26.82
N LEU A 191 -13.49 -3.57 27.16
CA LEU A 191 -13.08 -3.94 28.52
C LEU A 191 -11.73 -3.32 28.90
N GLY A 192 -11.63 -2.84 30.12
CA GLY A 192 -10.44 -2.21 30.67
C GLY A 192 -10.22 -0.78 30.17
N GLY A 193 -11.14 -0.20 29.37
CA GLY A 193 -11.10 1.20 28.94
C GLY A 193 -9.90 1.59 28.05
N ARG A 194 -9.11 0.62 27.58
CA ARG A 194 -7.94 0.88 26.72
C ARG A 194 -8.32 1.06 25.25
N PHE A 195 -9.38 0.40 24.83
CA PHE A 195 -9.89 0.44 23.46
C PHE A 195 -11.37 0.78 23.48
N PRO A 196 -11.84 1.66 22.60
CA PRO A 196 -13.28 1.86 22.42
C PRO A 196 -13.92 0.56 21.96
N HIS A 197 -15.20 0.36 22.26
CA HIS A 197 -15.95 -0.83 21.86
C HIS A 197 -16.28 -0.81 20.36
N GLY A 198 -16.23 -1.98 19.71
CA GLY A 198 -16.81 -2.17 18.39
C GLY A 198 -15.85 -2.01 17.20
N TYR A 199 -14.58 -1.67 17.42
CA TYR A 199 -13.62 -1.58 16.31
C TYR A 199 -13.26 -2.98 15.76
N PRO A 200 -13.30 -3.19 14.42
CA PRO A 200 -12.81 -4.42 13.82
C PRO A 200 -11.35 -4.70 14.20
N VAL A 201 -11.05 -5.93 14.58
CA VAL A 201 -9.71 -6.38 14.96
C VAL A 201 -9.21 -7.43 14.00
N ALA A 202 -9.96 -8.53 13.85
CA ALA A 202 -9.55 -9.68 13.05
C ALA A 202 -10.76 -10.52 12.63
N ARG A 203 -10.55 -11.37 11.62
CA ARG A 203 -11.51 -12.38 11.20
C ARG A 203 -10.97 -13.77 11.50
N ILE A 204 -11.79 -14.64 12.09
CA ILE A 204 -11.39 -16.00 12.44
C ILE A 204 -11.17 -16.80 11.16
N THR A 205 -9.99 -17.42 11.07
CA THR A 205 -9.57 -18.25 9.93
C THR A 205 -9.57 -19.73 10.23
N GLU A 206 -9.32 -20.09 11.50
CA GLU A 206 -9.20 -21.49 11.89
C GLU A 206 -9.61 -21.69 13.36
N VAL A 207 -10.25 -22.81 13.65
CA VAL A 207 -10.61 -23.23 15.01
C VAL A 207 -10.08 -24.65 15.20
N LEU A 208 -9.10 -24.82 16.08
CA LEU A 208 -8.50 -26.12 16.42
C LEU A 208 -9.04 -26.59 17.76
N ILE A 209 -9.72 -27.74 17.74
CA ILE A 209 -10.15 -28.46 18.93
C ILE A 209 -9.44 -29.81 18.89
N VAL A 210 -8.55 -30.03 19.86
CA VAL A 210 -7.90 -31.35 20.02
C VAL A 210 -8.81 -32.24 20.85
N GLU A 211 -9.02 -33.48 20.40
CA GLU A 211 -9.87 -34.45 21.12
C GLU A 211 -9.32 -34.71 22.51
N GLY A 212 -10.15 -34.49 23.54
CA GLY A 212 -9.74 -34.61 24.94
C GLY A 212 -9.30 -33.30 25.60
N ASP A 213 -9.07 -32.22 24.83
CA ASP A 213 -8.74 -30.92 25.39
C ASP A 213 -9.99 -30.12 25.81
N ALA A 214 -9.91 -29.50 26.99
CA ALA A 214 -10.97 -28.64 27.49
C ALA A 214 -11.05 -27.27 26.75
N PHE A 215 -10.00 -26.91 26.03
CA PHE A 215 -9.86 -25.60 25.38
C PHE A 215 -9.56 -25.73 23.89
N ALA A 216 -10.13 -24.81 23.11
CA ALA A 216 -9.83 -24.61 21.70
C ALA A 216 -8.74 -23.56 21.53
N THR A 217 -7.93 -23.71 20.49
CA THR A 217 -7.03 -22.66 19.98
C THR A 217 -7.63 -22.11 18.69
N VAL A 218 -7.79 -20.80 18.62
CA VAL A 218 -8.40 -20.12 17.47
C VAL A 218 -7.38 -19.19 16.82
N PHE A 219 -7.29 -19.25 15.50
CA PHE A 219 -6.48 -18.34 14.70
C PHE A 219 -7.36 -17.34 13.96
N ALA A 220 -6.87 -16.12 13.87
CA ALA A 220 -7.56 -15.05 13.18
C ALA A 220 -6.60 -14.19 12.36
N ALA A 221 -7.03 -13.74 11.19
CA ALA A 221 -6.30 -12.79 10.36
C ALA A 221 -6.70 -11.35 10.72
N PRO A 222 -5.75 -10.42 10.94
CA PRO A 222 -6.04 -9.01 11.16
C PRO A 222 -6.97 -8.45 10.09
N SER A 223 -7.93 -7.61 10.49
CA SER A 223 -8.84 -6.95 9.54
C SER A 223 -8.10 -5.92 8.69
N SER A 224 -7.15 -5.19 9.27
CA SER A 224 -6.31 -4.22 8.58
C SER A 224 -5.02 -4.85 8.05
N LEU A 225 -4.59 -4.40 6.85
CA LEU A 225 -3.29 -4.75 6.28
C LEU A 225 -2.19 -3.96 7.01
N LEU A 226 -1.49 -4.63 7.93
CA LEU A 226 -0.51 -4.00 8.83
C LEU A 226 0.80 -3.63 8.13
N ASP A 227 1.10 -4.24 6.97
CA ASP A 227 2.34 -4.08 6.20
C ASP A 227 2.26 -3.03 5.09
N ARG A 228 1.06 -2.51 4.77
CA ARG A 228 0.84 -1.67 3.57
C ARG A 228 0.25 -0.30 3.83
N GLY A 229 -0.08 0.03 5.07
CA GLY A 229 -0.61 1.33 5.45
C GLY A 229 0.48 2.40 5.55
N ARG A 230 0.35 3.52 4.83
CA ARG A 230 1.22 4.71 5.03
C ARG A 230 0.66 5.66 6.07
N TYR A 231 -0.65 5.70 6.23
CA TYR A 231 -1.38 6.61 7.08
C TYR A 231 -2.31 5.85 8.01
N VAL A 232 -2.42 6.37 9.20
CA VAL A 232 -3.20 5.80 10.29
C VAL A 232 -3.92 6.90 11.04
N LEU A 233 -4.90 6.53 11.84
CA LEU A 233 -5.63 7.42 12.72
C LEU A 233 -5.32 7.03 14.17
N VAL A 234 -4.81 7.97 14.95
CA VAL A 234 -4.69 7.81 16.40
C VAL A 234 -6.00 8.29 17.03
N VAL A 235 -6.64 7.44 17.80
CA VAL A 235 -7.90 7.76 18.48
C VAL A 235 -7.58 8.44 19.78
N MET A 236 -8.09 9.66 20.01
CA MET A 236 -7.96 10.38 21.25
C MET A 236 -8.90 9.75 22.30
N TRP A 237 -8.47 8.58 22.78
CA TRP A 237 -9.20 7.78 23.74
C TRP A 237 -8.53 7.86 25.13
N GLY A 238 -9.30 8.06 26.16
CA GLY A 238 -8.79 8.04 27.54
C GLY A 238 -8.79 9.40 28.25
N ASP A 239 -8.71 10.54 27.57
CA ASP A 239 -8.79 11.85 28.23
C ASP A 239 -10.22 12.12 28.74
N ARG A 240 -11.24 11.73 27.98
CA ARG A 240 -12.65 11.85 28.39
C ARG A 240 -13.04 10.94 29.57
N GLN A 241 -12.37 9.80 29.76
CA GLN A 241 -12.63 8.94 30.92
C GLN A 241 -11.91 9.43 32.19
N ARG A 242 -10.85 10.21 32.08
CA ARG A 242 -10.18 10.84 33.23
C ARG A 242 -10.91 12.07 33.74
N GLU A 243 -11.61 12.80 32.85
CA GLU A 243 -12.44 13.97 33.23
C GLU A 243 -13.83 13.59 33.76
N GLY A 244 -14.33 12.38 33.48
CA GLY A 244 -15.64 11.89 33.88
C GLY A 244 -15.67 10.94 35.08
N ALA A 245 -14.53 10.68 35.73
CA ALA A 245 -14.51 9.93 37.00
C ALA A 245 -14.80 10.88 38.18
N PRO A 246 -15.87 10.63 38.96
CA PRO A 246 -16.22 11.42 40.14
C PRO A 246 -15.18 11.26 41.25
#